data_5ed96fe0c767284cfc1c8aa6e6ad7fd3
#
_entry.id   5ed96fe0c767284cfc1c8aa6e6ad7fd3
#
_cell.length_a   1.000
_cell.length_b   1.000
_cell.length_c   1.000
_cell.angle_alpha   90.00
_cell.angle_beta   90.00
_cell.angle_gamma   90.00
#
_symmetry.space_group_name_H-M   'P 1'
#
loop_
_entity.id
_entity.type
_entity.pdbx_description
1 polymer ?
#
loop_
_entity_poly.entity_id
_entity_poly.type
_entity_poly.pdbx_seq_one_letter_code
_entity_poly.pdbx_strand_id
1 'polypeptide(L)'
;MYLIGDKPKDFDEVYGKVNEIMKEKINATLDVSFLPWSDMTTKYQLLFQSGENFDIIFTASSWGYYSQVATKNGFYEITEDMLKEYAPNIYANEPKEAWQQAKVNGKIYMIPSDQIEYGTRVFGVRGDLMKKYGIEKVENYEELETYMDAVASDKESGIKVIANGGGQNLQYPYMMEKYGFGGIAGAPLPSIGFDVNDQSGKIFSYFDTPEYLEYAKKMKEFADKGYWSSDSISSKATRDEDFMAGKTATMVWNIGSVADRVQRMNKTNPEWNAQVADQTTGINRMINTFT
;
A
#
# COMPACT_ATOMS: atom_id res chain seq x y z
N MET A 1 2.56 -5.60 22.47
CA MET A 1 1.88 -5.09 21.27
C MET A 1 2.71 -5.39 20.05
N TYR A 2 2.08 -5.84 18.94
CA TYR A 2 2.78 -6.04 17.66
C TYR A 2 2.38 -5.00 16.64
N LEU A 3 3.38 -4.36 16.02
CA LEU A 3 3.23 -3.43 14.90
C LEU A 3 3.96 -3.97 13.67
N ILE A 4 3.50 -3.58 12.47
CA ILE A 4 4.15 -3.91 11.20
C ILE A 4 5.06 -2.77 10.76
N GLY A 5 6.23 -3.11 10.27
CA GLY A 5 7.23 -2.19 9.76
C GLY A 5 8.53 -2.26 10.53
N ASP A 6 9.47 -1.41 10.15
CA ASP A 6 10.74 -1.28 10.84
C ASP A 6 10.60 -0.35 12.05
N LYS A 7 11.32 -0.63 13.12
CA LYS A 7 11.35 0.24 14.30
C LYS A 7 11.86 1.62 13.90
N PRO A 8 11.06 2.71 14.10
CA PRO A 8 11.52 4.07 13.83
C PRO A 8 12.72 4.46 14.70
N LYS A 9 13.59 5.34 14.17
CA LYS A 9 14.81 5.76 14.88
C LYS A 9 14.51 6.38 16.25
N ASP A 10 13.47 7.21 16.32
CA ASP A 10 13.13 7.98 17.53
C ASP A 10 12.06 7.26 18.38
N PHE A 11 11.80 5.97 18.09
CA PHE A 11 10.75 5.19 18.76
C PHE A 11 10.91 5.16 20.28
N ASP A 12 12.11 4.85 20.77
CA ASP A 12 12.33 4.67 22.20
C ASP A 12 12.12 5.97 23.00
N GLU A 13 12.51 7.11 22.42
CA GLU A 13 12.26 8.42 23.01
C GLU A 13 10.77 8.76 23.07
N VAL A 14 10.08 8.58 21.93
CA VAL A 14 8.65 8.89 21.81
C VAL A 14 7.82 7.97 22.69
N TYR A 15 8.02 6.67 22.60
CA TYR A 15 7.24 5.70 23.39
C TYR A 15 7.62 5.68 24.87
N GLY A 16 8.84 6.10 25.22
CA GLY A 16 9.19 6.40 26.62
C GLY A 16 8.22 7.43 27.22
N LYS A 17 8.02 8.56 26.54
CA LYS A 17 7.06 9.59 26.98
C LYS A 17 5.60 9.12 26.96
N VAL A 18 5.21 8.34 25.93
CA VAL A 18 3.88 7.73 25.88
C VAL A 18 3.66 6.83 27.10
N ASN A 19 4.63 6.00 27.45
CA ASN A 19 4.54 5.10 28.59
C ASN A 19 4.49 5.82 29.94
N GLU A 20 5.17 6.97 30.10
CA GLU A 20 5.03 7.82 31.28
C GLU A 20 3.58 8.30 31.46
N ILE A 21 2.97 8.82 30.37
CA ILE A 21 1.58 9.29 30.37
C ILE A 21 0.60 8.15 30.63
N MET A 22 0.80 7.00 29.99
CA MET A 22 -0.07 5.83 30.17
C MET A 22 0.01 5.29 31.60
N LYS A 23 1.21 5.23 32.17
CA LYS A 23 1.40 4.78 33.55
C LYS A 23 0.68 5.69 34.53
N GLU A 24 0.76 7.00 34.31
CA GLU A 24 0.06 7.99 35.15
C GLU A 24 -1.47 7.85 35.01
N LYS A 25 -1.99 7.74 33.78
CA LYS A 25 -3.43 7.80 33.53
C LYS A 25 -4.17 6.49 33.75
N ILE A 26 -3.55 5.37 33.40
CA ILE A 26 -4.22 4.04 33.36
C ILE A 26 -3.39 2.94 34.03
N ASN A 27 -2.27 3.27 34.65
CA ASN A 27 -1.34 2.33 35.29
C ASN A 27 -0.90 1.18 34.36
N ALA A 28 -0.70 1.46 33.08
CA ALA A 28 -0.23 0.51 32.08
C ALA A 28 0.93 1.09 31.26
N THR A 29 1.69 0.20 30.62
CA THR A 29 2.74 0.55 29.66
C THR A 29 2.62 -0.31 28.43
N LEU A 30 3.11 0.18 27.28
CA LEU A 30 3.21 -0.56 26.03
C LEU A 30 4.62 -1.12 25.87
N ASP A 31 4.71 -2.42 25.72
CA ASP A 31 5.89 -3.10 25.18
C ASP A 31 5.62 -3.45 23.73
N VAL A 32 6.40 -2.87 22.80
CA VAL A 32 6.11 -2.92 21.36
C VAL A 32 7.18 -3.71 20.62
N SER A 33 6.75 -4.74 19.91
CA SER A 33 7.55 -5.51 18.98
C SER A 33 7.20 -5.14 17.53
N PHE A 34 8.22 -5.04 16.69
CA PHE A 34 8.04 -4.75 15.26
C PHE A 34 8.23 -6.00 14.41
N LEU A 35 7.34 -6.18 13.44
CA LEU A 35 7.45 -7.21 12.41
C LEU A 35 7.72 -6.54 11.07
N PRO A 36 8.85 -6.81 10.43
CA PRO A 36 9.12 -6.32 9.07
C PRO A 36 8.03 -6.73 8.08
N TRP A 37 7.73 -5.88 7.12
CA TRP A 37 6.74 -6.18 6.08
C TRP A 37 7.02 -7.49 5.32
N SER A 38 8.30 -7.84 5.12
CA SER A 38 8.73 -9.10 4.49
C SER A 38 8.27 -10.34 5.27
N ASP A 39 8.12 -10.22 6.57
CA ASP A 39 7.78 -11.31 7.49
C ASP A 39 6.27 -11.42 7.76
N MET A 40 5.50 -10.43 7.35
CA MET A 40 4.09 -10.33 7.69
C MET A 40 3.30 -11.58 7.30
N THR A 41 3.46 -12.09 6.08
CA THR A 41 2.68 -13.22 5.59
C THR A 41 2.96 -14.53 6.31
N THR A 42 4.17 -14.69 6.86
CA THR A 42 4.59 -15.91 7.54
C THR A 42 4.48 -15.81 9.06
N LYS A 43 5.01 -14.74 9.63
CA LYS A 43 5.07 -14.59 11.11
C LYS A 43 3.73 -14.24 11.73
N TYR A 44 2.85 -13.48 11.03
CA TYR A 44 1.52 -13.20 11.57
C TYR A 44 0.68 -14.46 11.77
N GLN A 45 0.71 -15.36 10.79
CA GLN A 45 0.00 -16.63 10.94
C GLN A 45 0.55 -17.46 12.08
N LEU A 46 1.86 -17.47 12.26
CA LEU A 46 2.51 -18.17 13.37
C LEU A 46 2.13 -17.56 14.72
N LEU A 47 2.12 -16.23 14.86
CA LEU A 47 1.69 -15.55 16.10
C LEU A 47 0.27 -15.96 16.51
N PHE A 48 -0.68 -15.98 15.58
CA PHE A 48 -2.05 -16.40 15.87
C PHE A 48 -2.21 -17.90 16.16
N GLN A 49 -1.25 -18.74 15.75
CA GLN A 49 -1.30 -20.19 15.92
C GLN A 49 -0.44 -20.70 17.10
N SER A 50 0.60 -19.95 17.46
CA SER A 50 1.59 -20.38 18.47
C SER A 50 1.08 -20.31 19.90
N GLY A 51 -0.04 -19.61 20.16
CA GLY A 51 -0.46 -19.29 21.52
C GLY A 51 0.46 -18.28 22.22
N GLU A 52 1.29 -17.56 21.47
CA GLU A 52 2.10 -16.47 22.02
C GLU A 52 1.20 -15.42 22.66
N ASN A 53 1.57 -15.00 23.86
CA ASN A 53 0.76 -14.04 24.60
C ASN A 53 1.04 -12.61 24.15
N PHE A 54 0.04 -11.97 23.58
CA PHE A 54 0.05 -10.54 23.24
C PHE A 54 -1.35 -9.94 23.49
N ASP A 55 -1.39 -8.68 23.88
CA ASP A 55 -2.66 -7.99 24.16
C ASP A 55 -3.19 -7.25 22.93
N ILE A 56 -2.29 -6.65 22.13
CA ILE A 56 -2.65 -5.81 20.99
C ILE A 56 -1.80 -6.18 19.79
N ILE A 57 -2.44 -6.27 18.63
CA ILE A 57 -1.75 -6.49 17.36
C ILE A 57 -2.35 -5.59 16.28
N PHE A 58 -1.50 -5.01 15.44
CA PHE A 58 -1.95 -4.27 14.28
C PHE A 58 -2.61 -5.23 13.27
N THR A 59 -3.77 -4.87 12.77
CA THR A 59 -4.50 -5.65 11.77
C THR A 59 -5.19 -4.72 10.78
N ALA A 60 -5.78 -5.28 9.73
CA ALA A 60 -6.54 -4.52 8.75
C ALA A 60 -7.68 -5.37 8.19
N SER A 61 -8.81 -4.73 7.93
CA SER A 61 -10.03 -5.39 7.44
C SER A 61 -9.83 -6.12 6.11
N SER A 62 -8.94 -5.63 5.26
CA SER A 62 -8.74 -6.13 3.90
C SER A 62 -7.48 -6.98 3.69
N TRP A 63 -6.44 -6.88 4.54
CA TRP A 63 -5.16 -7.56 4.28
C TRP A 63 -4.43 -8.10 5.52
N GLY A 64 -4.81 -7.66 6.72
CA GLY A 64 -4.12 -7.98 7.98
C GLY A 64 -4.63 -9.21 8.71
N TYR A 65 -5.24 -10.17 8.03
CA TYR A 65 -5.86 -11.39 8.59
C TYR A 65 -7.03 -11.14 9.55
N TYR A 66 -7.51 -9.91 9.68
CA TYR A 66 -8.56 -9.53 10.64
C TYR A 66 -9.78 -10.42 10.58
N SER A 67 -10.45 -10.47 9.44
CA SER A 67 -11.69 -11.26 9.29
C SER A 67 -11.47 -12.75 9.51
N GLN A 68 -10.33 -13.28 9.10
CA GLN A 68 -9.98 -14.69 9.24
C GLN A 68 -9.76 -15.09 10.71
N VAL A 69 -9.13 -14.21 11.48
CA VAL A 69 -8.86 -14.44 12.91
C VAL A 69 -10.11 -14.18 13.74
N ALA A 70 -10.85 -13.12 13.44
CA ALA A 70 -12.10 -12.78 14.14
C ALA A 70 -13.17 -13.88 14.00
N THR A 71 -13.34 -14.46 12.79
CA THR A 71 -14.29 -15.58 12.57
C THR A 71 -13.94 -16.83 13.36
N LYS A 72 -12.68 -16.97 13.79
CA LYS A 72 -12.21 -18.08 14.64
C LYS A 72 -12.14 -17.73 16.12
N ASN A 73 -12.76 -16.61 16.53
CA ASN A 73 -12.71 -16.06 17.88
C ASN A 73 -11.27 -15.79 18.39
N GLY A 74 -10.36 -15.43 17.49
CA GLY A 74 -8.97 -15.12 17.82
C GLY A 74 -8.74 -13.71 18.34
N PHE A 75 -9.77 -12.85 18.31
CA PHE A 75 -9.76 -11.53 18.92
C PHE A 75 -10.87 -11.40 19.97
N TYR A 76 -10.64 -10.50 20.91
CA TYR A 76 -11.64 -10.14 21.92
C TYR A 76 -12.75 -9.29 21.29
N GLU A 77 -14.03 -9.61 21.58
CA GLU A 77 -15.16 -8.81 21.14
C GLU A 77 -15.22 -7.48 21.89
N ILE A 78 -15.23 -6.40 21.14
CA ILE A 78 -15.38 -5.04 21.66
C ILE A 78 -16.82 -4.61 21.50
N THR A 79 -17.54 -4.50 22.61
CA THR A 79 -18.96 -4.11 22.58
C THR A 79 -19.11 -2.59 22.50
N GLU A 80 -20.25 -2.13 21.99
CA GLU A 80 -20.53 -0.69 21.98
C GLU A 80 -20.57 -0.07 23.38
N ASP A 81 -21.00 -0.83 24.38
CA ASP A 81 -21.03 -0.36 25.78
C ASP A 81 -19.60 -0.16 26.29
N MET A 82 -18.68 -1.07 25.99
CA MET A 82 -17.26 -0.90 26.30
C MET A 82 -16.68 0.34 25.60
N LEU A 83 -17.01 0.55 24.32
CA LEU A 83 -16.54 1.74 23.60
C LEU A 83 -17.06 3.05 24.22
N LYS A 84 -18.34 3.08 24.62
CA LYS A 84 -18.95 4.24 25.28
C LYS A 84 -18.34 4.51 26.65
N GLU A 85 -18.00 3.45 27.39
CA GLU A 85 -17.45 3.56 28.73
C GLU A 85 -15.95 3.89 28.72
N TYR A 86 -15.13 3.19 27.93
CA TYR A 86 -13.67 3.27 27.99
C TYR A 86 -13.02 4.08 26.87
N ALA A 87 -13.73 4.28 25.75
CA ALA A 87 -13.22 5.01 24.60
C ALA A 87 -14.28 5.96 23.97
N PRO A 88 -14.98 6.79 24.77
CA PRO A 88 -16.13 7.58 24.28
C PRO A 88 -15.74 8.54 23.16
N ASN A 89 -14.55 9.12 23.23
CA ASN A 89 -14.09 10.06 22.21
C ASN A 89 -13.82 9.37 20.87
N ILE A 90 -13.20 8.19 20.88
CA ILE A 90 -12.98 7.40 19.68
C ILE A 90 -14.33 6.99 19.08
N TYR A 91 -15.22 6.44 19.91
CA TYR A 91 -16.53 5.98 19.47
C TYR A 91 -17.39 7.09 18.84
N ALA A 92 -17.28 8.30 19.35
CA ALA A 92 -18.06 9.45 18.87
C ALA A 92 -17.45 10.10 17.60
N ASN A 93 -16.13 10.05 17.43
CA ASN A 93 -15.44 10.75 16.35
C ASN A 93 -15.16 9.89 15.12
N GLU A 94 -15.05 8.57 15.30
CA GLU A 94 -14.84 7.68 14.15
C GLU A 94 -16.07 7.64 13.23
N PRO A 95 -15.87 7.66 11.89
CA PRO A 95 -16.95 7.56 10.93
C PRO A 95 -17.78 6.27 11.12
N LYS A 96 -19.08 6.35 10.90
CA LYS A 96 -19.96 5.17 11.01
C LYS A 96 -19.56 4.07 10.04
N GLU A 97 -19.05 4.44 8.89
CA GLU A 97 -18.54 3.54 7.86
C GLU A 97 -17.33 2.74 8.35
N ALA A 98 -16.43 3.38 9.12
CA ALA A 98 -15.28 2.71 9.72
C ALA A 98 -15.73 1.63 10.72
N TRP A 99 -16.70 1.93 11.56
CA TRP A 99 -17.30 0.93 12.46
C TRP A 99 -18.00 -0.20 11.71
N GLN A 100 -18.63 0.08 10.55
CA GLN A 100 -19.21 -0.98 9.73
C GLN A 100 -18.15 -1.91 9.14
N GLN A 101 -17.03 -1.35 8.68
CA GLN A 101 -15.89 -2.13 8.19
C GLN A 101 -15.20 -2.95 9.30
N ALA A 102 -15.25 -2.48 10.53
CA ALA A 102 -14.73 -3.21 11.69
C ALA A 102 -15.60 -4.41 12.11
N LYS A 103 -16.80 -4.56 11.54
CA LYS A 103 -17.70 -5.67 11.92
C LYS A 103 -17.39 -6.94 11.13
N VAL A 104 -17.23 -8.02 11.87
CA VAL A 104 -17.19 -9.39 11.36
C VAL A 104 -18.36 -10.16 11.99
N ASN A 105 -19.27 -10.68 11.17
CA ASN A 105 -20.50 -11.32 11.63
C ASN A 105 -21.33 -10.45 12.62
N GLY A 106 -21.34 -9.14 12.37
CA GLY A 106 -22.08 -8.17 13.19
C GLY A 106 -21.39 -7.72 14.47
N LYS A 107 -20.19 -8.23 14.78
CA LYS A 107 -19.42 -7.94 15.99
C LYS A 107 -18.15 -7.17 15.67
N ILE A 108 -17.72 -6.29 16.57
CA ILE A 108 -16.51 -5.48 16.45
C ILE A 108 -15.37 -6.18 17.22
N TYR A 109 -14.20 -6.30 16.57
CA TYR A 109 -13.00 -6.91 17.15
C TYR A 109 -11.76 -6.04 16.99
N MET A 110 -11.87 -4.88 16.34
CA MET A 110 -10.79 -3.90 16.24
C MET A 110 -11.33 -2.49 16.42
N ILE A 111 -10.45 -1.62 16.88
CA ILE A 111 -10.70 -0.17 16.90
C ILE A 111 -10.18 0.39 15.57
N PRO A 112 -11.03 1.06 14.76
CA PRO A 112 -10.59 1.72 13.55
C PRO A 112 -9.49 2.75 13.82
N SER A 113 -8.64 2.99 12.83
CA SER A 113 -7.63 4.05 12.87
C SER A 113 -8.18 5.30 12.18
N ASP A 114 -8.10 6.44 12.84
CA ASP A 114 -8.43 7.75 12.27
C ASP A 114 -7.31 8.27 11.35
N GLN A 115 -6.84 7.40 10.46
CA GLN A 115 -5.84 7.77 9.48
C GLN A 115 -6.48 7.95 8.11
N ILE A 116 -6.41 9.17 7.59
CA ILE A 116 -6.79 9.47 6.23
C ILE A 116 -5.57 9.27 5.33
N GLU A 117 -5.67 8.38 4.36
CA GLU A 117 -4.62 8.19 3.36
C GLU A 117 -5.19 8.43 1.95
N TYR A 118 -4.43 9.13 1.13
CA TYR A 118 -4.74 9.24 -0.29
C TYR A 118 -4.43 7.90 -0.96
N GLY A 119 -5.47 7.21 -1.44
CA GLY A 119 -5.36 5.91 -2.11
C GLY A 119 -4.71 5.95 -3.49
N THR A 120 -4.18 7.11 -3.88
CA THR A 120 -3.55 7.33 -5.18
C THR A 120 -2.26 6.51 -5.30
N ARG A 121 -2.15 5.76 -6.39
CA ARG A 121 -0.91 5.11 -6.82
C ARG A 121 -0.11 6.07 -7.65
N VAL A 122 1.12 6.31 -7.23
CA VAL A 122 2.08 7.15 -7.95
C VAL A 122 3.34 6.37 -8.29
N PHE A 123 4.12 6.90 -9.21
CA PHE A 123 5.42 6.32 -9.56
C PHE A 123 6.55 7.10 -8.88
N GLY A 124 7.53 6.36 -8.38
CA GLY A 124 8.87 6.88 -8.17
C GLY A 124 9.66 6.73 -9.45
N VAL A 125 10.34 7.77 -9.87
CA VAL A 125 11.19 7.80 -11.08
C VAL A 125 12.59 8.29 -10.74
N ARG A 126 13.56 7.96 -11.57
CA ARG A 126 14.95 8.38 -11.41
C ARG A 126 15.24 9.60 -12.27
N GLY A 127 15.52 10.73 -11.62
CA GLY A 127 15.82 12.00 -12.31
C GLY A 127 17.12 11.99 -13.12
N ASP A 128 18.14 11.22 -12.72
CA ASP A 128 19.35 11.03 -13.51
C ASP A 128 19.06 10.32 -14.84
N LEU A 129 18.16 9.35 -14.84
CA LEU A 129 17.72 8.68 -16.08
C LEU A 129 16.85 9.62 -16.93
N MET A 130 15.96 10.39 -16.31
CA MET A 130 15.22 11.43 -17.03
C MET A 130 16.17 12.37 -17.76
N LYS A 131 17.17 12.87 -17.06
CA LYS A 131 18.21 13.74 -17.66
C LYS A 131 18.99 13.03 -18.77
N LYS A 132 19.37 11.76 -18.56
CA LYS A 132 20.11 10.96 -19.55
C LYS A 132 19.34 10.84 -20.87
N TYR A 133 18.01 10.69 -20.79
CA TYR A 133 17.14 10.49 -21.96
C TYR A 133 16.46 11.78 -22.45
N GLY A 134 16.81 12.94 -21.89
CA GLY A 134 16.27 14.22 -22.32
C GLY A 134 14.78 14.42 -21.95
N ILE A 135 14.32 13.79 -20.88
CA ILE A 135 12.95 13.89 -20.39
C ILE A 135 12.91 14.93 -19.28
N GLU A 136 12.17 16.00 -19.49
CA GLU A 136 12.14 17.14 -18.56
C GLU A 136 11.19 16.90 -17.38
N LYS A 137 10.06 16.20 -17.62
CA LYS A 137 9.02 15.98 -16.62
C LYS A 137 8.26 14.68 -16.86
N VAL A 138 7.59 14.19 -15.81
CA VAL A 138 6.64 13.07 -15.84
C VAL A 138 5.43 13.48 -14.99
N GLU A 139 4.40 14.06 -15.61
CA GLU A 139 3.20 14.61 -14.96
C GLU A 139 1.91 13.91 -15.41
N ASN A 140 1.99 13.00 -16.37
CA ASN A 140 0.88 12.20 -16.86
C ASN A 140 1.35 10.83 -17.33
N TYR A 141 0.39 9.94 -17.63
CA TYR A 141 0.70 8.57 -17.98
C TYR A 141 1.46 8.45 -19.31
N GLU A 142 1.21 9.31 -20.27
CA GLU A 142 1.89 9.29 -21.58
C GLU A 142 3.38 9.68 -21.45
N GLU A 143 3.67 10.70 -20.65
CA GLU A 143 5.04 11.09 -20.33
C GLU A 143 5.77 9.99 -19.53
N LEU A 144 5.07 9.35 -18.61
CA LEU A 144 5.58 8.18 -17.88
C LEU A 144 5.92 7.02 -18.82
N GLU A 145 5.04 6.71 -19.78
CA GLU A 145 5.28 5.67 -20.77
C GLU A 145 6.50 6.01 -21.64
N THR A 146 6.64 7.28 -22.05
CA THR A 146 7.80 7.75 -22.79
C THR A 146 9.10 7.54 -22.00
N TYR A 147 9.09 7.83 -20.70
CA TYR A 147 10.23 7.59 -19.82
C TYR A 147 10.54 6.09 -19.71
N MET A 148 9.52 5.26 -19.48
CA MET A 148 9.68 3.82 -19.37
C MET A 148 10.20 3.18 -20.68
N ASP A 149 9.73 3.65 -21.83
CA ASP A 149 10.20 3.21 -23.15
C ASP A 149 11.67 3.58 -23.40
N ALA A 150 12.08 4.79 -22.99
CA ALA A 150 13.47 5.21 -23.10
C ALA A 150 14.40 4.30 -22.26
N VAL A 151 14.01 3.98 -21.03
CA VAL A 151 14.76 3.04 -20.19
C VAL A 151 14.80 1.65 -20.80
N ALA A 152 13.65 1.13 -21.28
CA ALA A 152 13.57 -0.20 -21.87
C ALA A 152 14.41 -0.34 -23.14
N SER A 153 14.60 0.75 -23.86
CA SER A 153 15.41 0.81 -25.09
C SER A 153 16.92 0.75 -24.82
N ASP A 154 17.37 1.20 -23.67
CA ASP A 154 18.78 1.21 -23.25
C ASP A 154 19.18 -0.15 -22.65
N LYS A 155 19.44 -1.12 -23.52
CA LYS A 155 19.81 -2.48 -23.11
C LYS A 155 21.18 -2.56 -22.41
N GLU A 156 22.03 -1.59 -22.60
CA GLU A 156 23.38 -1.56 -22.03
C GLU A 156 23.38 -1.07 -20.58
N SER A 157 22.35 -0.32 -20.17
CA SER A 157 22.26 0.18 -18.79
C SER A 157 22.13 -0.91 -17.74
N GLY A 158 21.60 -2.07 -18.11
CA GLY A 158 21.24 -3.15 -17.17
C GLY A 158 20.09 -2.81 -16.22
N ILE A 159 19.53 -1.59 -16.31
CA ILE A 159 18.44 -1.14 -15.46
C ILE A 159 17.11 -1.62 -16.03
N LYS A 160 16.30 -2.29 -15.21
CA LYS A 160 14.94 -2.67 -15.58
C LYS A 160 14.00 -1.48 -15.42
N VAL A 161 12.91 -1.48 -16.18
CA VAL A 161 11.92 -0.40 -16.06
C VAL A 161 11.20 -0.50 -14.72
N ILE A 162 10.63 -1.67 -14.43
CA ILE A 162 9.88 -1.91 -13.21
C ILE A 162 10.27 -3.27 -12.60
N ALA A 163 10.25 -3.34 -11.29
CA ALA A 163 10.51 -4.55 -10.54
C ALA A 163 9.35 -5.55 -10.61
N ASN A 164 9.49 -6.59 -9.88
CA ASN A 164 8.59 -7.72 -9.73
C ASN A 164 7.10 -7.41 -9.74
N GLY A 165 6.33 -8.37 -10.20
CA GLY A 165 4.89 -8.24 -10.33
C GLY A 165 4.45 -7.48 -11.59
N GLY A 166 5.40 -6.89 -12.33
CA GLY A 166 5.17 -6.31 -13.65
C GLY A 166 3.81 -5.67 -13.83
N GLY A 167 3.00 -6.28 -14.68
CA GLY A 167 1.66 -5.80 -15.00
C GLY A 167 0.71 -5.65 -13.80
N GLN A 168 0.82 -6.45 -12.75
CA GLN A 168 -0.05 -6.31 -11.58
C GLN A 168 0.11 -4.96 -10.88
N ASN A 169 1.35 -4.48 -10.78
CA ASN A 169 1.61 -3.18 -10.15
C ASN A 169 1.10 -2.02 -11.00
N LEU A 170 0.95 -2.21 -12.30
CA LEU A 170 0.46 -1.19 -13.23
C LEU A 170 -1.05 -1.20 -13.39
N GLN A 171 -1.74 -2.28 -13.02
CA GLN A 171 -3.19 -2.40 -13.24
C GLN A 171 -3.98 -1.28 -12.61
N TYR A 172 -3.79 -1.04 -11.32
CA TYR A 172 -4.57 -0.04 -10.60
C TYR A 172 -4.37 1.37 -11.18
N PRO A 173 -3.13 1.89 -11.29
CA PRO A 173 -2.94 3.23 -11.85
C PRO A 173 -3.44 3.33 -13.30
N TYR A 174 -3.24 2.31 -14.12
CA TYR A 174 -3.70 2.32 -15.51
C TYR A 174 -5.23 2.36 -15.62
N MET A 175 -5.92 1.46 -14.90
CA MET A 175 -7.38 1.37 -14.95
C MET A 175 -8.05 2.62 -14.33
N MET A 176 -7.49 3.14 -13.25
CA MET A 176 -7.98 4.36 -12.61
C MET A 176 -7.77 5.58 -13.51
N GLU A 177 -6.58 5.76 -14.05
CA GLU A 177 -6.26 6.94 -14.85
C GLU A 177 -6.99 6.95 -16.18
N LYS A 178 -7.03 5.83 -16.86
CA LYS A 178 -7.60 5.76 -18.21
C LYS A 178 -9.12 5.64 -18.22
N TYR A 179 -9.69 4.94 -17.26
CA TYR A 179 -11.12 4.61 -17.28
C TYR A 179 -11.89 5.08 -16.05
N GLY A 180 -11.23 5.58 -15.02
CA GLY A 180 -11.89 5.91 -13.76
C GLY A 180 -12.31 4.68 -12.96
N PHE A 181 -11.68 3.52 -13.18
CA PHE A 181 -12.04 2.29 -12.51
C PHE A 181 -11.20 2.10 -11.25
N GLY A 182 -11.84 2.24 -10.10
CA GLY A 182 -11.25 1.97 -8.79
C GLY A 182 -11.30 0.49 -8.43
N GLY A 183 -10.27 -0.01 -7.72
CA GLY A 183 -10.23 -1.38 -7.20
C GLY A 183 -10.76 -1.47 -5.78
N ILE A 184 -11.38 -2.60 -5.44
CA ILE A 184 -11.79 -2.91 -4.07
C ILE A 184 -10.62 -3.58 -3.36
N ALA A 185 -10.15 -2.96 -2.29
CA ALA A 185 -9.07 -3.50 -1.47
C ALA A 185 -9.48 -4.84 -0.84
N GLY A 186 -8.53 -5.78 -0.78
CA GLY A 186 -8.77 -7.11 -0.20
C GLY A 186 -9.41 -8.14 -1.12
N ALA A 187 -9.83 -7.77 -2.32
CA ALA A 187 -10.14 -8.77 -3.34
C ALA A 187 -8.89 -9.61 -3.63
N PRO A 188 -9.04 -10.96 -3.79
CA PRO A 188 -7.90 -11.87 -3.92
C PRO A 188 -7.02 -11.60 -5.15
N LEU A 189 -7.52 -10.87 -6.11
CA LEU A 189 -6.82 -10.23 -7.21
C LEU A 189 -7.51 -8.88 -7.44
N PRO A 190 -6.87 -7.90 -8.06
CA PRO A 190 -7.54 -6.68 -8.46
C PRO A 190 -8.53 -6.97 -9.61
N SER A 191 -9.48 -7.85 -9.35
CA SER A 191 -10.48 -8.35 -10.31
C SER A 191 -11.84 -7.70 -10.14
N ILE A 192 -12.10 -7.10 -8.99
CA ILE A 192 -13.37 -6.46 -8.66
C ILE A 192 -13.13 -4.97 -8.49
N GLY A 193 -13.96 -4.17 -9.14
CA GLY A 193 -13.87 -2.73 -9.13
C GLY A 193 -15.21 -2.04 -9.20
N PHE A 194 -15.13 -0.74 -9.23
CA PHE A 194 -16.26 0.18 -9.39
C PHE A 194 -15.82 1.37 -10.25
N ASP A 195 -16.78 2.01 -10.90
CA ASP A 195 -16.55 3.27 -11.61
C ASP A 195 -16.63 4.42 -10.59
N VAL A 196 -15.57 5.22 -10.47
CA VAL A 196 -15.53 6.36 -9.54
C VAL A 196 -16.53 7.45 -9.90
N ASN A 197 -17.04 7.45 -11.13
CA ASN A 197 -18.03 8.40 -11.61
C ASN A 197 -19.47 7.90 -11.43
N ASP A 198 -19.68 6.61 -11.11
CA ASP A 198 -20.98 6.01 -10.86
C ASP A 198 -21.31 6.00 -9.36
N GLN A 199 -22.24 6.89 -8.95
CA GLN A 199 -22.68 7.00 -7.57
C GLN A 199 -23.68 5.90 -7.14
N SER A 200 -24.02 4.96 -8.02
CA SER A 200 -24.95 3.88 -7.71
C SER A 200 -24.36 2.81 -6.75
N GLY A 201 -23.06 2.83 -6.56
CA GLY A 201 -22.33 1.80 -5.79
C GLY A 201 -22.25 0.45 -6.50
N LYS A 202 -22.48 0.41 -7.80
CA LYS A 202 -22.35 -0.81 -8.60
C LYS A 202 -20.89 -1.29 -8.63
N ILE A 203 -20.70 -2.55 -8.33
CA ILE A 203 -19.42 -3.23 -8.48
C ILE A 203 -19.46 -4.17 -9.69
N PHE A 204 -18.29 -4.42 -10.29
CA PHE A 204 -18.16 -5.31 -11.43
C PHE A 204 -16.83 -6.06 -11.41
N SER A 205 -16.75 -7.14 -12.18
CA SER A 205 -15.49 -7.80 -12.44
C SER A 205 -14.75 -7.09 -13.59
N TYR A 206 -13.50 -6.73 -13.40
CA TYR A 206 -12.66 -6.18 -14.47
C TYR A 206 -12.57 -7.12 -15.66
N PHE A 207 -12.50 -8.43 -15.41
CA PHE A 207 -12.36 -9.45 -16.46
C PHE A 207 -13.53 -9.45 -17.45
N ASP A 208 -14.69 -8.94 -17.06
CA ASP A 208 -15.89 -8.88 -17.86
C ASP A 208 -15.99 -7.58 -18.67
N THR A 209 -14.94 -6.74 -18.63
CA THR A 209 -14.94 -5.42 -19.30
C THR A 209 -14.01 -5.43 -20.54
N PRO A 210 -14.39 -4.72 -21.62
CA PRO A 210 -13.51 -4.54 -22.78
C PRO A 210 -12.24 -3.76 -22.42
N GLU A 211 -12.31 -2.88 -21.45
CA GLU A 211 -11.19 -2.09 -20.91
C GLU A 211 -10.09 -2.98 -20.31
N TYR A 212 -10.46 -4.08 -19.67
CA TYR A 212 -9.49 -5.02 -19.15
C TYR A 212 -8.73 -5.74 -20.28
N LEU A 213 -9.40 -6.03 -21.38
CA LEU A 213 -8.74 -6.60 -22.55
C LEU A 213 -7.72 -5.63 -23.19
N GLU A 214 -8.05 -4.34 -23.23
CA GLU A 214 -7.09 -3.31 -23.65
C GLU A 214 -5.90 -3.23 -22.71
N TYR A 215 -6.14 -3.21 -21.40
CA TYR A 215 -5.09 -3.28 -20.39
C TYR A 215 -4.18 -4.51 -20.59
N ALA A 216 -4.75 -5.69 -20.77
CA ALA A 216 -3.97 -6.92 -20.96
C ALA A 216 -3.10 -6.87 -22.22
N LYS A 217 -3.61 -6.31 -23.32
CA LYS A 217 -2.83 -6.08 -24.55
C LYS A 217 -1.67 -5.11 -24.30
N LYS A 218 -1.93 -4.02 -23.57
CA LYS A 218 -0.89 -3.03 -23.21
C LYS A 218 0.19 -3.65 -22.31
N MET A 219 -0.20 -4.46 -21.34
CA MET A 219 0.77 -5.17 -20.50
C MET A 219 1.61 -6.17 -21.29
N LYS A 220 1.02 -6.84 -22.27
CA LYS A 220 1.78 -7.69 -23.18
C LYS A 220 2.79 -6.87 -24.00
N GLU A 221 2.41 -5.73 -24.53
CA GLU A 221 3.31 -4.80 -25.23
C GLU A 221 4.49 -4.41 -24.33
N PHE A 222 4.24 -4.04 -23.10
CA PHE A 222 5.29 -3.69 -22.13
C PHE A 222 6.22 -4.86 -21.81
N ALA A 223 5.67 -6.07 -21.69
CA ALA A 223 6.48 -7.28 -21.52
C ALA A 223 7.38 -7.53 -22.73
N ASP A 224 6.84 -7.42 -23.96
CA ASP A 224 7.58 -7.58 -25.21
C ASP A 224 8.69 -6.51 -25.35
N LYS A 225 8.47 -5.28 -24.88
CA LYS A 225 9.48 -4.22 -24.78
C LYS A 225 10.54 -4.50 -23.71
N GLY A 226 10.29 -5.43 -22.79
CA GLY A 226 11.21 -5.81 -21.72
C GLY A 226 11.16 -4.89 -20.48
N TYR A 227 10.00 -4.35 -20.15
CA TYR A 227 9.82 -3.53 -18.95
C TYR A 227 10.15 -4.30 -17.67
N TRP A 228 9.94 -5.58 -17.67
CA TRP A 228 10.31 -6.51 -16.59
C TRP A 228 10.95 -7.77 -17.14
N SER A 229 11.59 -8.54 -16.29
CA SER A 229 12.22 -9.80 -16.70
C SER A 229 11.20 -10.95 -16.79
N SER A 230 11.51 -11.97 -17.55
CA SER A 230 10.67 -13.17 -17.72
C SER A 230 10.45 -13.94 -16.41
N ASP A 231 11.33 -13.79 -15.44
CA ASP A 231 11.24 -14.38 -14.09
C ASP A 231 10.47 -13.55 -13.08
N SER A 232 9.84 -12.45 -13.51
CA SER A 232 9.12 -11.51 -12.64
C SER A 232 8.07 -12.17 -11.74
N ILE A 233 7.43 -13.25 -12.20
CA ILE A 233 6.44 -14.01 -11.43
C ILE A 233 7.08 -14.81 -10.27
N SER A 234 8.28 -15.32 -10.49
CA SER A 234 9.00 -16.18 -9.54
C SER A 234 9.98 -15.40 -8.64
N SER A 235 10.29 -14.18 -8.98
CA SER A 235 11.23 -13.36 -8.23
C SER A 235 10.69 -13.04 -6.84
N LYS A 236 11.57 -13.15 -5.83
CA LYS A 236 11.25 -12.83 -4.42
C LYS A 236 11.67 -11.44 -4.01
N ALA A 237 12.46 -10.74 -4.85
CA ALA A 237 12.84 -9.37 -4.57
C ALA A 237 11.61 -8.46 -4.55
N THR A 238 11.57 -7.53 -3.64
CA THR A 238 10.49 -6.57 -3.58
C THR A 238 10.74 -5.41 -4.53
N ARG A 239 9.67 -4.74 -4.98
CA ARG A 239 9.78 -3.52 -5.79
C ARG A 239 10.61 -2.44 -5.09
N ASP A 240 10.48 -2.35 -3.77
CA ASP A 240 11.15 -1.35 -2.94
C ASP A 240 12.66 -1.60 -2.94
N GLU A 241 13.08 -2.84 -2.70
CA GLU A 241 14.50 -3.24 -2.69
C GLU A 241 15.18 -2.99 -4.02
N ASP A 242 14.54 -3.38 -5.12
CA ASP A 242 15.12 -3.20 -6.45
C ASP A 242 15.21 -1.73 -6.85
N PHE A 243 14.20 -0.91 -6.52
CA PHE A 243 14.23 0.53 -6.76
C PHE A 243 15.28 1.23 -5.91
N MET A 244 15.30 0.95 -4.61
CA MET A 244 16.27 1.51 -3.66
C MET A 244 17.72 1.14 -4.02
N ALA A 245 17.93 -0.05 -4.58
CA ALA A 245 19.23 -0.51 -5.05
C ALA A 245 19.61 0.02 -6.46
N GLY A 246 18.74 0.82 -7.09
CA GLY A 246 18.98 1.36 -8.44
C GLY A 246 18.88 0.33 -9.58
N LYS A 247 18.38 -0.86 -9.31
CA LYS A 247 18.20 -1.92 -10.31
C LYS A 247 17.01 -1.69 -11.22
N THR A 248 16.05 -0.89 -10.76
CA THR A 248 14.88 -0.49 -11.55
C THR A 248 14.77 1.02 -11.65
N ALA A 249 14.19 1.49 -12.76
CA ALA A 249 13.98 2.90 -13.04
C ALA A 249 12.75 3.47 -12.36
N THR A 250 11.77 2.60 -12.04
CA THR A 250 10.50 2.99 -11.44
C THR A 250 10.11 2.07 -10.30
N MET A 251 9.33 2.60 -9.39
CA MET A 251 8.46 1.83 -8.48
C MET A 251 7.07 2.45 -8.47
N VAL A 252 6.06 1.65 -8.22
CA VAL A 252 4.67 2.12 -8.10
C VAL A 252 4.04 1.65 -6.80
N TRP A 253 3.52 2.59 -6.03
CA TRP A 253 2.78 2.29 -4.80
C TRP A 253 1.99 3.52 -4.33
N ASN A 254 1.44 3.46 -3.10
CA ASN A 254 0.81 4.63 -2.51
C ASN A 254 1.83 5.77 -2.35
N ILE A 255 1.33 7.00 -2.40
CA ILE A 255 2.15 8.22 -2.40
C ILE A 255 3.08 8.31 -1.18
N GLY A 256 2.61 7.93 0.01
CA GLY A 256 3.42 7.97 1.23
C GLY A 256 4.65 7.06 1.14
N SER A 257 4.45 5.82 0.67
CA SER A 257 5.56 4.87 0.50
C SER A 257 6.54 5.31 -0.59
N VAL A 258 6.05 5.80 -1.72
CA VAL A 258 6.94 6.27 -2.80
C VAL A 258 7.75 7.48 -2.34
N ALA A 259 7.12 8.44 -1.69
CA ALA A 259 7.79 9.64 -1.18
C ALA A 259 8.90 9.30 -0.16
N ASP A 260 8.64 8.37 0.76
CA ASP A 260 9.66 7.90 1.71
C ASP A 260 10.85 7.24 1.00
N ARG A 261 10.61 6.37 0.01
CA ARG A 261 11.70 5.71 -0.75
C ARG A 261 12.51 6.71 -1.57
N VAL A 262 11.85 7.63 -2.23
CA VAL A 262 12.48 8.74 -2.97
C VAL A 262 13.36 9.58 -2.04
N GLN A 263 12.88 9.94 -0.87
CA GLN A 263 13.66 10.69 0.11
C GLN A 263 14.89 9.91 0.57
N ARG A 264 14.75 8.63 0.89
CA ARG A 264 15.87 7.76 1.30
C ARG A 264 16.90 7.59 0.18
N MET A 265 16.44 7.39 -1.06
CA MET A 265 17.34 7.30 -2.22
C MET A 265 18.16 8.57 -2.39
N ASN A 266 17.55 9.73 -2.36
CA ASN A 266 18.23 11.01 -2.50
C ASN A 266 19.18 11.32 -1.34
N LYS A 267 18.92 10.77 -0.16
CA LYS A 267 19.86 10.87 0.97
C LYS A 267 21.11 10.03 0.76
N THR A 268 20.96 8.84 0.16
CA THR A 268 22.06 7.90 -0.05
C THR A 268 22.81 8.14 -1.36
N ASN A 269 22.06 8.47 -2.41
CA ASN A 269 22.57 8.71 -3.77
C ASN A 269 21.95 10.01 -4.33
N PRO A 270 22.44 11.18 -3.89
CA PRO A 270 21.87 12.48 -4.31
C PRO A 270 21.89 12.70 -5.83
N GLU A 271 22.86 12.09 -6.52
CA GLU A 271 23.02 12.19 -7.96
C GLU A 271 21.89 11.50 -8.75
N TRP A 272 21.16 10.58 -8.13
CA TRP A 272 20.01 9.94 -8.76
C TRP A 272 18.81 10.86 -8.86
N ASN A 273 18.74 11.88 -8.00
CA ASN A 273 17.67 12.88 -8.01
C ASN A 273 16.29 12.23 -8.21
N ALA A 274 16.02 11.19 -7.43
CA ALA A 274 14.76 10.45 -7.52
C ALA A 274 13.57 11.38 -7.22
N GLN A 275 12.46 11.18 -7.91
CA GLN A 275 11.29 12.05 -7.85
C GLN A 275 10.01 11.22 -7.74
N VAL A 276 8.99 11.82 -7.16
CA VAL A 276 7.61 11.29 -7.23
C VAL A 276 6.98 11.84 -8.51
N ALA A 277 6.59 10.94 -9.41
CA ALA A 277 5.83 11.29 -10.59
C ALA A 277 4.33 11.15 -10.28
N ASP A 278 3.63 12.25 -10.21
CA ASP A 278 2.16 12.27 -10.07
C ASP A 278 1.53 12.32 -11.46
N GLN A 279 1.40 11.16 -12.07
CA GLN A 279 0.78 10.99 -13.38
C GLN A 279 -0.76 11.04 -13.32
N THR A 280 -1.35 11.20 -12.15
CA THR A 280 -2.81 11.14 -11.95
C THR A 280 -3.47 12.50 -11.93
N THR A 281 -2.88 13.49 -12.61
CA THR A 281 -3.47 14.83 -12.70
C THR A 281 -4.84 14.80 -13.37
N GLY A 282 -5.86 15.26 -12.66
CA GLY A 282 -7.23 15.35 -13.15
C GLY A 282 -8.14 14.18 -12.78
N ILE A 283 -7.65 13.16 -12.11
CA ILE A 283 -8.46 12.04 -11.63
C ILE A 283 -8.92 12.28 -10.19
N ASN A 284 -10.13 11.84 -9.90
CA ASN A 284 -10.66 11.82 -8.54
C ASN A 284 -9.76 11.03 -7.61
N ARG A 285 -9.09 11.73 -6.72
CA ARG A 285 -8.26 11.11 -5.68
C ARG A 285 -9.19 10.47 -4.66
N MET A 286 -9.11 9.16 -4.54
CA MET A 286 -9.85 8.47 -3.48
C MET A 286 -9.18 8.74 -2.15
N ILE A 287 -9.96 9.20 -1.20
CA ILE A 287 -9.57 9.27 0.21
C ILE A 287 -10.02 7.95 0.83
N ASN A 288 -9.06 7.16 1.28
CA ASN A 288 -9.36 5.96 2.04
C ASN A 288 -9.30 6.31 3.53
N THR A 289 -10.36 6.02 4.24
CA THR A 289 -10.30 5.90 5.69
C THR A 289 -9.87 4.48 6.01
N PHE A 290 -8.76 4.31 6.72
CA PHE A 290 -8.28 3.00 7.12
C PHE A 290 -8.85 2.59 8.47
N THR A 291 -9.29 1.39 8.49
CA THR A 291 -9.66 0.70 9.72
C THR A 291 -8.65 -0.40 9.99
#